data_c509704f57fdcdb9f158fd04bc6507e7
#
_entry.id   c509704f57fdcdb9f158fd04bc6507e7
#
_cell.length_a   1.000
_cell.length_b   1.000
_cell.length_c   1.000
_cell.angle_alpha   90.00
_cell.angle_beta   90.00
_cell.angle_gamma   90.00
#
_symmetry.space_group_name_H-M   'P 1'
#
loop_
_entity.id
_entity.type
_entity.pdbx_description
1 polymer ?
#
loop_
_entity_poly.entity_id
_entity_poly.type
_entity_poly.pdbx_seq_one_letter_code
_entity_poly.pdbx_strand_id
1 'polypeptide(L)'
;MDIESGVIRVNKTIQRIYLVDGEEKNTELIIDKPKTKNSIREVPMTKDLLALVRPLKKIVRGDFYVLTNAATPTEPRTYRCYFNKLQQQLGLPKMRFHGLRHSFATRCIESKCDYKTVSVLLGHSNISTTLNLYVHPNLEQKKKCIDTMNRLLK
;
A
#
# COMPACT_ATOMS: atom_id res chain seq x y z
N MET A 1 -6.94 9.22 7.94
CA MET A 1 -8.06 8.56 7.24
C MET A 1 -9.28 9.45 7.35
N ASP A 2 -9.97 9.61 6.26
CA ASP A 2 -11.25 10.30 6.22
C ASP A 2 -12.35 9.25 6.00
N ILE A 3 -13.07 8.94 7.08
CA ILE A 3 -14.09 7.87 7.07
C ILE A 3 -15.38 8.36 6.40
N GLU A 4 -15.63 9.66 6.39
CA GLU A 4 -16.80 10.25 5.76
C GLU A 4 -16.69 10.17 4.22
N SER A 5 -15.55 10.59 3.68
CA SER A 5 -15.27 10.49 2.24
C SER A 5 -14.81 9.10 1.80
N GLY A 6 -14.54 8.18 2.72
CA GLY A 6 -14.03 6.85 2.40
C GLY A 6 -12.63 6.84 1.81
N VAL A 7 -11.75 7.76 2.23
CA VAL A 7 -10.42 7.94 1.63
C VAL A 7 -9.30 7.86 2.66
N ILE A 8 -8.22 7.16 2.30
CA ILE A 8 -6.96 7.16 3.03
C ILE A 8 -6.01 8.13 2.35
N ARG A 9 -5.61 9.20 3.04
CA ARG A 9 -4.60 10.15 2.55
C ARG A 9 -3.22 9.72 3.04
N VAL A 10 -2.35 9.31 2.12
CA VAL A 10 -0.95 8.97 2.38
C VAL A 10 -0.11 10.23 2.14
N ASN A 11 0.26 10.93 3.19
CA ASN A 11 0.98 12.20 3.14
C ASN A 11 2.18 12.26 4.11
N LYS A 12 2.45 11.17 4.81
CA LYS A 12 3.58 11.06 5.74
C LYS A 12 4.24 9.69 5.60
N THR A 13 5.52 9.63 5.93
CA THR A 13 6.30 8.41 6.10
C THR A 13 6.79 8.31 7.52
N ILE A 14 6.96 7.09 8.01
CA ILE A 14 7.57 6.82 9.30
C ILE A 14 8.79 5.93 9.09
N GLN A 15 9.92 6.31 9.65
CA GLN A 15 11.16 5.54 9.56
C GLN A 15 11.97 5.70 10.84
N ARG A 16 12.72 4.67 11.20
CA ARG A 16 13.72 4.74 12.27
C ARG A 16 15.06 5.08 11.65
N ILE A 17 15.68 6.13 12.13
CA ILE A 17 17.03 6.52 11.74
C ILE A 17 18.02 6.22 12.86
N TYR A 18 19.28 6.01 12.48
CA TYR A 18 20.40 5.91 13.39
C TYR A 18 21.04 7.29 13.49
N LEU A 19 21.13 7.81 14.71
CA LEU A 19 21.90 8.99 15.01
C LEU A 19 23.29 8.51 15.40
N VAL A 20 24.30 8.91 14.64
CA VAL A 20 25.70 8.63 14.95
C VAL A 20 26.26 9.87 15.62
N ASP A 21 26.23 9.88 16.94
CA ASP A 21 26.87 10.94 17.74
C ASP A 21 27.95 10.26 18.59
N GLY A 22 29.21 10.32 18.11
CA GLY A 22 30.34 9.63 18.73
C GLY A 22 30.23 8.11 18.72
N GLU A 23 30.48 7.47 19.86
CA GLU A 23 30.41 6.02 20.04
C GLU A 23 29.00 5.49 20.37
N GLU A 24 28.07 6.37 20.73
CA GLU A 24 26.70 5.97 21.07
C GLU A 24 25.80 5.86 19.84
N LYS A 25 25.25 4.67 19.65
CA LYS A 25 24.25 4.36 18.59
C LYS A 25 22.86 4.64 19.10
N ASN A 26 22.42 5.88 19.01
CA ASN A 26 21.06 6.26 19.29
C ASN A 26 20.16 6.08 18.06
N THR A 27 18.89 5.74 18.26
CA THR A 27 17.93 5.61 17.17
C THR A 27 16.69 6.44 17.45
N GLU A 28 16.20 7.14 16.44
CA GLU A 28 15.00 7.96 16.56
C GLU A 28 13.94 7.56 15.52
N LEU A 29 12.69 7.67 15.91
CA LEU A 29 11.55 7.44 15.03
C LEU A 29 11.12 8.78 14.43
N ILE A 30 11.37 8.96 13.15
CA ILE A 30 11.03 10.19 12.44
C ILE A 30 9.76 10.00 11.61
N ILE A 31 8.88 10.98 11.70
CA ILE A 31 7.71 11.13 10.84
C ILE A 31 7.95 12.34 9.95
N ASP A 32 8.04 12.10 8.64
CA ASP A 32 8.36 13.13 7.68
C ASP A 32 7.46 13.05 6.43
N LYS A 33 7.55 14.06 5.57
CA LYS A 33 6.89 14.04 4.26
C LYS A 33 7.52 13.00 3.36
N PRO A 34 6.76 12.37 2.47
CA PRO A 34 7.31 11.47 1.48
C PRO A 34 8.33 12.17 0.58
N LYS A 35 9.40 11.46 0.19
CA LYS A 35 10.49 12.00 -0.66
C LYS A 35 10.03 12.46 -2.04
N THR A 36 8.95 11.90 -2.59
CA THR A 36 8.45 12.23 -3.92
C THR A 36 7.00 12.70 -3.87
N LYS A 37 6.63 13.61 -4.77
CA LYS A 37 5.24 14.08 -4.91
C LYS A 37 4.26 12.92 -5.18
N ASN A 38 4.65 11.94 -5.97
CA ASN A 38 3.81 10.78 -6.31
C ASN A 38 3.56 9.84 -5.13
N SER A 39 4.37 9.92 -4.08
CA SER A 39 4.13 9.18 -2.84
C SER A 39 2.99 9.77 -2.02
N ILE A 40 2.68 11.06 -2.22
CA ILE A 40 1.49 11.70 -1.65
C ILE A 40 0.31 11.32 -2.53
N ARG A 41 -0.66 10.62 -1.96
CA ARG A 41 -1.79 10.10 -2.73
C ARG A 41 -2.99 9.84 -1.87
N GLU A 42 -4.13 9.73 -2.51
CA GLU A 42 -5.39 9.30 -1.93
C GLU A 42 -5.70 7.87 -2.40
N VAL A 43 -6.09 7.02 -1.46
CA VAL A 43 -6.48 5.63 -1.73
C VAL A 43 -7.90 5.46 -1.25
N PRO A 44 -8.87 5.21 -2.15
CA PRO A 44 -10.24 4.91 -1.76
C PRO A 44 -10.32 3.63 -0.92
N MET A 45 -11.16 3.64 0.10
CA MET A 45 -11.44 2.46 0.91
C MET A 45 -12.53 1.61 0.26
N THR A 46 -12.38 0.30 0.30
CA THR A 46 -13.45 -0.61 -0.06
C THR A 46 -14.57 -0.55 0.99
N LYS A 47 -15.79 -0.99 0.62
CA LYS A 47 -16.92 -1.08 1.55
C LYS A 47 -16.59 -1.90 2.79
N ASP A 48 -15.87 -3.03 2.58
CA ASP A 48 -15.47 -3.92 3.67
C ASP A 48 -14.47 -3.26 4.60
N LEU A 49 -13.47 -2.55 4.05
CA LEU A 49 -12.52 -1.80 4.87
C LEU A 49 -13.21 -0.68 5.66
N LEU A 50 -14.15 0.03 5.04
CA LEU A 50 -14.97 1.04 5.74
C LEU A 50 -15.78 0.43 6.87
N ALA A 51 -16.39 -0.74 6.68
CA ALA A 51 -17.12 -1.45 7.72
C ALA A 51 -16.22 -1.83 8.90
N LEU A 52 -14.97 -2.21 8.64
CA LEU A 52 -13.98 -2.55 9.68
C LEU A 52 -13.47 -1.31 10.45
N VAL A 53 -13.23 -0.18 9.76
CA VAL A 53 -12.63 0.99 10.40
C VAL A 53 -13.65 1.96 11.02
N ARG A 54 -14.89 1.94 10.54
CA ARG A 54 -15.96 2.83 11.04
C ARG A 54 -16.22 2.70 12.55
N PRO A 55 -16.26 1.51 13.17
CA PRO A 55 -16.39 1.37 14.61
C PRO A 55 -15.21 1.98 15.39
N LEU A 56 -13.99 1.96 14.81
CA LEU A 56 -12.80 2.50 15.46
C LEU A 56 -12.89 4.00 15.69
N LYS A 57 -13.65 4.73 14.84
CA LYS A 57 -13.90 6.18 15.02
C LYS A 57 -14.51 6.51 16.38
N LYS A 58 -15.29 5.59 16.98
CA LYS A 58 -15.90 5.76 18.29
C LYS A 58 -14.94 5.49 19.46
N ILE A 59 -13.90 4.72 19.21
CA ILE A 59 -12.95 4.23 20.22
C ILE A 59 -11.69 5.08 20.23
N VAL A 60 -11.19 5.45 19.04
CA VAL A 60 -9.95 6.20 18.88
C VAL A 60 -10.22 7.69 18.99
N ARG A 61 -9.46 8.40 19.83
CA ARG A 61 -9.49 9.86 19.88
C ARG A 61 -9.06 10.45 18.56
N GLY A 62 -9.64 11.58 18.14
CA GLY A 62 -9.46 12.14 16.81
C GLY A 62 -8.03 12.48 16.40
N ASP A 63 -7.16 12.72 17.37
CA ASP A 63 -5.73 13.04 17.21
C ASP A 63 -4.79 11.85 17.45
N PHE A 64 -5.33 10.67 17.83
CA PHE A 64 -4.56 9.49 18.12
C PHE A 64 -4.38 8.58 16.89
N TYR A 65 -3.30 7.79 16.91
CA TYR A 65 -3.05 6.78 15.90
C TYR A 65 -3.98 5.59 16.07
N VAL A 66 -4.58 5.13 14.97
CA VAL A 66 -5.63 4.08 14.97
C VAL A 66 -5.14 2.77 15.58
N LEU A 67 -3.89 2.36 15.30
CA LEU A 67 -3.37 1.07 15.77
C LEU A 67 -2.93 1.05 17.23
N THR A 68 -2.56 2.20 17.77
CA THR A 68 -2.07 2.30 19.16
C THR A 68 -3.10 2.90 20.10
N ASN A 69 -4.10 3.61 19.55
CA ASN A 69 -5.00 4.49 20.30
C ASN A 69 -4.22 5.41 21.25
N ALA A 70 -3.10 5.95 20.78
CA ALA A 70 -2.20 6.82 21.54
C ALA A 70 -1.62 7.93 20.63
N ALA A 71 -0.98 8.92 21.23
CA ALA A 71 -0.30 10.00 20.51
C ALA A 71 0.96 9.53 19.76
N THR A 72 1.44 8.32 20.05
CA THR A 72 2.61 7.73 19.40
C THR A 72 2.21 6.67 18.39
N PRO A 73 2.85 6.63 17.18
CA PRO A 73 2.55 5.65 16.16
C PRO A 73 3.12 4.27 16.51
N THR A 74 2.61 3.24 15.84
CA THR A 74 3.20 1.90 15.91
C THR A 74 4.60 1.92 15.32
N GLU A 75 5.56 1.36 16.03
CA GLU A 75 6.93 1.15 15.56
C GLU A 75 6.93 0.19 14.35
N PRO A 76 7.54 0.57 13.19
CA PRO A 76 7.49 -0.25 11.97
C PRO A 76 8.07 -1.66 12.14
N ARG A 77 9.09 -1.81 13.01
CA ARG A 77 9.68 -3.11 13.32
C ARG A 77 8.69 -3.99 14.09
N THR A 78 8.02 -3.44 15.09
CA THR A 78 7.02 -4.14 15.90
C THR A 78 5.87 -4.62 15.03
N TYR A 79 5.37 -3.76 14.12
CA TYR A 79 4.32 -4.14 13.19
C TYR A 79 4.74 -5.28 12.25
N ARG A 80 5.97 -5.25 11.75
CA ARG A 80 6.54 -6.32 10.93
C ARG A 80 6.66 -7.64 11.69
N CYS A 81 7.11 -7.59 12.95
CA CYS A 81 7.18 -8.78 13.81
C CYS A 81 5.80 -9.38 14.04
N TYR A 82 4.80 -8.54 14.31
CA TYR A 82 3.41 -8.97 14.44
C TYR A 82 2.89 -9.64 13.17
N PHE A 83 3.12 -9.03 12.00
CA PHE A 83 2.73 -9.59 10.71
C PHE A 83 3.33 -10.99 10.47
N ASN A 84 4.62 -11.16 10.74
CA ASN A 84 5.29 -12.44 10.60
C ASN A 84 4.70 -13.50 11.57
N LYS A 85 4.41 -13.11 12.79
CA LYS A 85 3.78 -13.96 13.81
C LYS A 85 2.38 -14.41 13.37
N LEU A 86 1.60 -13.50 12.83
CA LEU A 86 0.25 -13.77 12.32
C LEU A 86 0.28 -14.77 11.15
N GLN A 87 1.20 -14.60 10.18
CA GLN A 87 1.38 -15.58 9.10
C GLN A 87 1.66 -16.97 9.63
N GLN A 88 2.54 -17.06 10.61
CA GLN A 88 2.94 -18.33 11.23
C GLN A 88 1.77 -19.00 11.97
N GLN A 89 0.98 -18.22 12.72
CA GLN A 89 -0.22 -18.70 13.41
C GLN A 89 -1.32 -19.20 12.46
N LEU A 90 -1.44 -18.57 11.30
CA LEU A 90 -2.41 -18.93 10.27
C LEU A 90 -1.91 -20.01 9.29
N GLY A 91 -0.69 -20.54 9.48
CA GLY A 91 -0.10 -21.53 8.56
C GLY A 91 0.13 -20.98 7.14
N LEU A 92 0.26 -19.66 6.98
CA LEU A 92 0.45 -19.04 5.68
C LEU A 92 1.93 -19.11 5.26
N PRO A 93 2.22 -19.22 3.94
CA PRO A 93 3.58 -19.09 3.44
C PRO A 93 4.23 -17.79 3.88
N LYS A 94 5.51 -17.86 4.26
CA LYS A 94 6.26 -16.67 4.70
C LYS A 94 6.36 -15.66 3.56
N MET A 95 5.74 -14.52 3.73
CA MET A 95 5.76 -13.40 2.78
C MET A 95 6.33 -12.16 3.46
N ARG A 96 7.16 -11.40 2.74
CA ARG A 96 7.61 -10.09 3.22
C ARG A 96 6.43 -9.12 3.26
N PHE A 97 6.41 -8.20 4.22
CA PHE A 97 5.34 -7.19 4.33
C PHE A 97 5.11 -6.41 3.01
N HIS A 98 6.18 -6.11 2.28
CA HIS A 98 6.09 -5.48 0.96
C HIS A 98 5.38 -6.37 -0.09
N GLY A 99 5.35 -7.68 0.11
CA GLY A 99 4.60 -8.62 -0.75
C GLY A 99 3.09 -8.33 -0.81
N LEU A 100 2.50 -7.76 0.26
CA LEU A 100 1.10 -7.33 0.25
C LEU A 100 0.84 -6.28 -0.83
N ARG A 101 1.78 -5.36 -1.04
CA ARG A 101 1.70 -4.36 -2.10
C ARG A 101 1.76 -4.99 -3.49
N HIS A 102 2.62 -6.01 -3.68
CA HIS A 102 2.67 -6.76 -4.93
C HIS A 102 1.38 -7.53 -5.17
N SER A 103 0.86 -8.23 -4.16
CA SER A 103 -0.42 -8.94 -4.25
C SER A 103 -1.57 -8.01 -4.61
N PHE A 104 -1.64 -6.82 -4.01
CA PHE A 104 -2.63 -5.81 -4.35
C PHE A 104 -2.53 -5.41 -5.83
N ALA A 105 -1.33 -5.09 -6.31
CA ALA A 105 -1.11 -4.69 -7.69
C ALA A 105 -1.48 -5.81 -8.68
N THR A 106 -1.07 -7.05 -8.41
CA THR A 106 -1.43 -8.22 -9.22
C THR A 106 -2.95 -8.38 -9.31
N ARG A 107 -3.65 -8.31 -8.16
CA ARG A 107 -5.13 -8.41 -8.13
C ARG A 107 -5.82 -7.31 -8.93
N CYS A 108 -5.34 -6.07 -8.83
CA CYS A 108 -5.87 -4.97 -9.66
C CYS A 108 -5.72 -5.26 -11.15
N ILE A 109 -4.56 -5.76 -11.57
CA ILE A 109 -4.28 -6.06 -12.98
C ILE A 109 -5.10 -7.26 -13.48
N GLU A 110 -5.21 -8.32 -12.70
CA GLU A 110 -6.07 -9.47 -12.98
C GLU A 110 -7.53 -9.05 -13.12
N SER A 111 -7.98 -8.06 -12.33
CA SER A 111 -9.30 -7.45 -12.41
C SER A 111 -9.45 -6.43 -13.56
N LYS A 112 -8.46 -6.35 -14.46
CA LYS A 112 -8.44 -5.47 -15.65
C LYS A 112 -8.46 -3.96 -15.31
N CYS A 113 -8.01 -3.58 -14.12
CA CYS A 113 -7.75 -2.17 -13.83
C CYS A 113 -6.65 -1.64 -14.76
N ASP A 114 -6.77 -0.38 -15.18
CA ASP A 114 -5.74 0.21 -16.02
C ASP A 114 -4.44 0.43 -15.23
N TYR A 115 -3.31 0.22 -15.91
CA TYR A 115 -1.98 0.26 -15.28
C TYR A 115 -1.62 1.63 -14.71
N LYS A 116 -2.14 2.70 -15.31
CA LYS A 116 -1.88 4.07 -14.83
C LYS A 116 -2.56 4.30 -13.49
N THR A 117 -3.81 3.90 -13.35
CA THR A 117 -4.56 3.97 -12.09
C THR A 117 -3.89 3.13 -11.00
N VAL A 118 -3.48 1.90 -11.33
CA VAL A 118 -2.74 1.04 -10.37
C VAL A 118 -1.43 1.70 -9.95
N SER A 119 -0.67 2.28 -10.89
CA SER A 119 0.58 3.00 -10.60
C SER A 119 0.36 4.19 -9.64
N VAL A 120 -0.71 4.96 -9.84
CA VAL A 120 -1.09 6.09 -8.97
C VAL A 120 -1.49 5.62 -7.58
N LEU A 121 -2.33 4.58 -7.47
CA LEU A 121 -2.73 3.99 -6.19
C LEU A 121 -1.52 3.47 -5.40
N LEU A 122 -0.54 2.91 -6.10
CA LEU A 122 0.71 2.48 -5.50
C LEU A 122 1.65 3.64 -5.16
N GLY A 123 1.52 4.79 -5.82
CA GLY A 123 2.44 5.93 -5.68
C GLY A 123 3.79 5.67 -6.32
N HIS A 124 3.83 4.95 -7.44
CA HIS A 124 5.05 4.80 -8.23
C HIS A 124 5.37 6.10 -8.95
N SER A 125 6.63 6.53 -8.87
CA SER A 125 7.13 7.71 -9.60
C SER A 125 7.17 7.48 -11.11
N ASN A 126 7.36 6.22 -11.53
CA ASN A 126 7.39 5.80 -12.93
C ASN A 126 6.43 4.62 -13.14
N ILE A 127 5.55 4.74 -14.12
CA ILE A 127 4.62 3.67 -14.51
C ILE A 127 5.35 2.40 -14.97
N SER A 128 6.56 2.52 -15.52
CA SER A 128 7.38 1.37 -15.92
C SER A 128 7.62 0.39 -14.77
N THR A 129 7.64 0.88 -13.52
CA THR A 129 7.74 0.02 -12.33
C THR A 129 6.54 -0.91 -12.21
N THR A 130 5.33 -0.44 -12.54
CA THR A 130 4.13 -1.27 -12.55
C THR A 130 4.13 -2.20 -13.77
N LEU A 131 4.45 -1.69 -14.95
CA LEU A 131 4.46 -2.45 -16.19
C LEU A 131 5.48 -3.61 -16.15
N ASN A 132 6.71 -3.35 -15.75
CA ASN A 132 7.78 -4.36 -15.70
C ASN A 132 7.49 -5.49 -14.71
N LEU A 133 6.74 -5.23 -13.65
CA LEU A 133 6.42 -6.26 -12.67
C LEU A 133 5.27 -7.17 -13.09
N TYR A 134 4.36 -6.68 -13.97
CA TYR A 134 3.08 -7.37 -14.19
C TYR A 134 2.71 -7.57 -15.66
N VAL A 135 3.44 -6.99 -16.61
CA VAL A 135 3.07 -7.04 -18.04
C VAL A 135 4.04 -7.90 -18.82
N HIS A 136 3.73 -9.19 -18.88
CA HIS A 136 4.31 -10.11 -19.87
C HIS A 136 3.15 -10.72 -20.67
N PRO A 137 2.61 -10.01 -21.70
CA PRO A 137 1.47 -10.50 -22.45
C PRO A 137 1.84 -11.79 -23.19
N ASN A 138 1.07 -12.85 -22.92
CA ASN A 138 1.20 -14.11 -23.62
C ASN A 138 0.60 -14.02 -25.05
N LEU A 139 0.81 -15.05 -25.86
CA LEU A 139 0.34 -15.06 -27.26
C LEU A 139 -1.18 -14.94 -27.37
N GLU A 140 -1.92 -15.54 -26.44
CA GLU A 140 -3.39 -15.51 -26.42
C GLU A 140 -3.90 -14.09 -26.16
N GLN A 141 -3.31 -13.37 -25.20
CA GLN A 141 -3.64 -11.98 -24.94
C GLN A 141 -3.35 -11.08 -26.15
N LYS A 142 -2.24 -11.32 -26.87
CA LYS A 142 -1.90 -10.60 -28.11
C LYS A 142 -2.94 -10.86 -29.20
N LYS A 143 -3.32 -12.11 -29.42
CA LYS A 143 -4.38 -12.50 -30.39
C LYS A 143 -5.70 -11.81 -30.04
N LYS A 144 -6.14 -11.90 -28.79
CA LYS A 144 -7.39 -11.27 -28.34
C LYS A 144 -7.39 -9.76 -28.56
N CYS A 145 -6.26 -9.09 -28.35
CA CYS A 145 -6.12 -7.66 -28.61
C CYS A 145 -6.34 -7.34 -30.10
N ILE A 146 -5.67 -8.07 -31.01
CA ILE A 146 -5.83 -7.90 -32.46
C ILE A 146 -7.26 -8.21 -32.91
N ASP A 147 -7.88 -9.30 -32.41
CA ASP A 147 -9.26 -9.65 -32.76
C ASP A 147 -10.26 -8.58 -32.31
N THR A 148 -10.02 -7.99 -31.13
CA THR A 148 -10.86 -6.91 -30.63
C THR A 148 -10.76 -5.66 -31.50
N MET A 149 -9.55 -5.26 -31.87
CA MET A 149 -9.30 -4.15 -32.80
C MET A 149 -10.00 -4.40 -34.15
N ASN A 150 -9.86 -5.60 -34.71
CA ASN A 150 -10.45 -5.94 -36.01
C ASN A 150 -11.98 -5.89 -36.02
N ARG A 151 -12.64 -6.17 -34.87
CA ARG A 151 -14.11 -6.03 -34.75
C ARG A 151 -14.56 -4.58 -34.77
N LEU A 152 -13.74 -3.64 -34.32
CA LEU A 152 -14.05 -2.21 -34.32
C LEU A 152 -13.88 -1.58 -35.70
N LEU A 153 -13.18 -2.25 -36.63
CA LEU A 153 -12.95 -1.77 -37.99
C LEU A 153 -14.01 -2.30 -38.99
N LYS A 154 -14.90 -3.15 -38.55
CA LYS A 154 -16.05 -3.65 -39.31
C LYS A 154 -17.31 -2.92 -38.92
#